data_854b67f1b56ba9eb183dc62cb95e1326
#
_entry.id   854b67f1b56ba9eb183dc62cb95e1326
#
_cell.length_a   1.000
_cell.length_b   1.000
_cell.length_c   1.000
_cell.angle_alpha   90.00
_cell.angle_beta   90.00
_cell.angle_gamma   90.00
#
_symmetry.space_group_name_H-M   'P 1'
#
loop_
_entity.id
_entity.type
_entity.pdbx_description
1 polymer ?
#
loop_
_entity_poly.entity_id
_entity_poly.type
_entity_poly.pdbx_seq_one_letter_code
_entity_poly.pdbx_strand_id
1 'polypeptide(L)'
;ELYSSSNPVDITVWTYYNGDQLSSFNTLVKKFNRTQGKENGIYVESVSCGTVNDLEKNLKDSIEKKVGASEIPDMFSAYNDIAYTIDQMHGIVDLNKYFSDDELDEYIEGYVQDGNILNNGKLKVFPIAKSTEILTINKTDFDIFAKATNVSSKDLSTIEGLVEVSQKYYEWTDSLTPKPNDGKAFFGRDAMANYILAGSMQLGHEIFKVKNGKMKLDYNEKVARKLWDNYYIPYIKGYFTASGVFRTDDIKTGNIIGYVGSSSSATYFPKTVTNSNDETYSIKMETLPCPQFKDSKNYAIQQGAGMAVMKTTKTKQQAAVEFLKWLTDTKQNVQFFKET
;
A
#
# COMPACT_ATOMS: atom_id res chain seq x y z
N GLU A 1 -38.91 -3.05 -6.94
CA GLU A 1 -37.55 -2.54 -7.20
C GLU A 1 -37.30 -1.30 -6.36
N LEU A 2 -36.11 -1.16 -5.80
CA LEU A 2 -35.71 0.00 -4.96
C LEU A 2 -35.43 1.23 -5.82
N TYR A 3 -34.97 1.03 -7.05
CA TYR A 3 -34.67 2.04 -8.06
C TYR A 3 -34.77 1.43 -9.46
N SER A 4 -34.88 2.26 -10.49
CA SER A 4 -34.90 1.87 -11.89
C SER A 4 -34.56 3.04 -12.79
N SER A 5 -34.42 2.84 -14.10
CA SER A 5 -34.15 3.93 -15.05
C SER A 5 -35.24 5.03 -15.05
N SER A 6 -36.47 4.71 -14.64
CA SER A 6 -37.59 5.68 -14.48
C SER A 6 -37.67 6.29 -13.07
N ASN A 7 -36.98 5.69 -12.08
CA ASN A 7 -36.88 6.18 -10.70
C ASN A 7 -35.45 6.03 -10.22
N PRO A 8 -34.54 6.85 -10.72
CA PRO A 8 -33.09 6.70 -10.44
C PRO A 8 -32.73 7.07 -9.01
N VAL A 9 -31.58 6.54 -8.56
CA VAL A 9 -30.94 6.86 -7.31
C VAL A 9 -29.56 7.48 -7.57
N ASP A 10 -29.25 8.55 -6.85
CA ASP A 10 -27.94 9.18 -6.88
C ASP A 10 -27.12 8.68 -5.69
N ILE A 11 -25.85 8.34 -5.93
CA ILE A 11 -24.90 7.97 -4.90
C ILE A 11 -23.63 8.82 -5.02
N THR A 12 -23.05 9.17 -3.88
CA THR A 12 -21.83 9.98 -3.81
C THR A 12 -20.68 9.12 -3.30
N VAL A 13 -19.55 9.22 -4.00
CA VAL A 13 -18.30 8.51 -3.65
C VAL A 13 -17.21 9.52 -3.36
N TRP A 14 -16.63 9.47 -2.17
CA TRP A 14 -15.47 10.29 -1.81
C TRP A 14 -14.19 9.50 -1.90
N THR A 15 -13.19 10.08 -2.56
CA THR A 15 -11.87 9.48 -2.72
C THR A 15 -10.76 10.43 -2.27
N TYR A 16 -9.57 9.88 -2.04
CA TYR A 16 -8.32 10.64 -1.89
C TYR A 16 -7.52 10.65 -3.19
N TYR A 17 -8.08 10.14 -4.28
CA TYR A 17 -7.37 10.05 -5.57
C TYR A 17 -7.03 11.42 -6.11
N ASN A 18 -5.86 11.51 -6.74
CA ASN A 18 -5.38 12.69 -7.45
C ASN A 18 -4.58 12.27 -8.69
N GLY A 19 -4.18 13.22 -9.54
CA GLY A 19 -3.39 12.94 -10.73
C GLY A 19 -4.03 11.90 -11.65
N ASP A 20 -3.23 10.98 -12.16
CA ASP A 20 -3.65 9.94 -13.11
C ASP A 20 -4.68 8.98 -12.49
N GLN A 21 -4.54 8.65 -11.21
CA GLN A 21 -5.49 7.81 -10.50
C GLN A 21 -6.89 8.44 -10.45
N LEU A 22 -6.98 9.74 -10.18
CA LEU A 22 -8.25 10.46 -10.21
C LEU A 22 -8.84 10.52 -11.62
N SER A 23 -8.02 10.79 -12.62
CA SER A 23 -8.44 10.83 -14.02
C SER A 23 -9.01 9.48 -14.48
N SER A 24 -8.32 8.38 -14.16
CA SER A 24 -8.76 7.02 -14.47
C SER A 24 -10.06 6.67 -13.75
N PHE A 25 -10.15 6.95 -12.45
CA PHE A 25 -11.36 6.71 -11.67
C PHE A 25 -12.57 7.49 -12.22
N ASN A 26 -12.40 8.78 -12.53
CA ASN A 26 -13.45 9.59 -13.11
C ASN A 26 -13.91 9.08 -14.49
N THR A 27 -12.99 8.53 -15.27
CA THR A 27 -13.30 7.90 -16.58
C THR A 27 -14.19 6.67 -16.36
N LEU A 28 -13.89 5.84 -15.36
CA LEU A 28 -14.71 4.68 -15.00
C LEU A 28 -16.09 5.10 -14.48
N VAL A 29 -16.18 6.11 -13.64
CA VAL A 29 -17.47 6.65 -13.17
C VAL A 29 -18.34 7.12 -14.33
N LYS A 30 -17.77 7.88 -15.28
CA LYS A 30 -18.48 8.32 -16.48
C LYS A 30 -18.93 7.15 -17.35
N LYS A 31 -18.11 6.11 -17.46
CA LYS A 31 -18.46 4.89 -18.20
C LYS A 31 -19.65 4.18 -17.53
N PHE A 32 -19.61 3.99 -16.23
CA PHE A 32 -20.71 3.40 -15.47
C PHE A 32 -22.02 4.18 -15.68
N ASN A 33 -21.99 5.50 -15.49
CA ASN A 33 -23.17 6.37 -15.64
C ASN A 33 -23.77 6.35 -17.05
N ARG A 34 -22.97 6.04 -18.10
CA ARG A 34 -23.45 5.95 -19.48
C ARG A 34 -23.91 4.55 -19.89
N THR A 35 -23.54 3.52 -19.14
CA THR A 35 -23.86 2.12 -19.44
C THR A 35 -24.74 1.52 -18.35
N GLN A 36 -24.22 0.63 -17.53
CA GLN A 36 -24.99 -0.11 -16.53
C GLN A 36 -25.72 0.80 -15.54
N GLY A 37 -25.12 1.89 -15.12
CA GLY A 37 -25.76 2.86 -14.24
C GLY A 37 -27.03 3.45 -14.87
N LYS A 38 -26.97 3.84 -16.15
CA LYS A 38 -28.13 4.36 -16.88
C LYS A 38 -29.24 3.29 -17.04
N GLU A 39 -28.84 2.05 -17.35
CA GLU A 39 -29.80 0.94 -17.53
C GLU A 39 -30.48 0.62 -16.22
N ASN A 40 -29.79 0.61 -15.12
CA ASN A 40 -30.29 0.20 -13.81
C ASN A 40 -30.86 1.37 -12.98
N GLY A 41 -30.71 2.62 -13.45
CA GLY A 41 -31.21 3.80 -12.74
C GLY A 41 -30.29 4.21 -11.57
N ILE A 42 -28.98 4.12 -11.74
CA ILE A 42 -27.98 4.55 -10.75
C ILE A 42 -27.12 5.63 -11.37
N TYR A 43 -26.98 6.75 -10.68
CA TYR A 43 -26.05 7.80 -11.03
C TYR A 43 -25.00 7.99 -9.92
N VAL A 44 -23.72 7.95 -10.29
CA VAL A 44 -22.61 8.07 -9.37
C VAL A 44 -21.95 9.43 -9.53
N GLU A 45 -21.84 10.17 -8.43
CA GLU A 45 -21.03 11.39 -8.32
C GLU A 45 -19.78 11.10 -7.51
N SER A 46 -18.62 11.41 -8.11
CA SER A 46 -17.31 11.22 -7.50
C SER A 46 -16.74 12.56 -7.07
N VAL A 47 -16.26 12.63 -5.83
CA VAL A 47 -15.61 13.82 -5.25
C VAL A 47 -14.24 13.42 -4.72
N SER A 48 -13.18 14.09 -5.21
CA SER A 48 -11.85 13.96 -4.62
C SER A 48 -11.70 14.91 -3.45
N CYS A 49 -11.32 14.38 -2.29
CA CYS A 49 -11.07 15.14 -1.08
C CYS A 49 -9.61 15.61 -0.93
N GLY A 50 -8.75 15.34 -1.92
CA GLY A 50 -7.35 15.72 -1.90
C GLY A 50 -6.45 14.63 -1.32
N THR A 51 -6.08 14.71 -0.06
CA THR A 51 -5.22 13.72 0.59
C THR A 51 -6.01 12.69 1.40
N VAL A 52 -5.35 11.61 1.82
CA VAL A 52 -5.93 10.61 2.77
C VAL A 52 -6.39 11.29 4.05
N ASN A 53 -5.59 12.22 4.58
CA ASN A 53 -5.93 12.95 5.81
C ASN A 53 -7.11 13.90 5.62
N ASP A 54 -7.22 14.56 4.46
CA ASP A 54 -8.35 15.43 4.13
C ASP A 54 -9.64 14.62 4.01
N LEU A 55 -9.60 13.46 3.38
CA LEU A 55 -10.74 12.55 3.29
C LEU A 55 -11.21 12.10 4.68
N GLU A 56 -10.29 11.66 5.54
CA GLU A 56 -10.60 11.27 6.92
C GLU A 56 -11.24 12.40 7.70
N LYS A 57 -10.65 13.61 7.62
CA LYS A 57 -11.18 14.80 8.27
C LYS A 57 -12.59 15.14 7.79
N ASN A 58 -12.81 15.14 6.46
CA ASN A 58 -14.12 15.46 5.88
C ASN A 58 -15.18 14.44 6.28
N LEU A 59 -14.84 13.14 6.34
CA LEU A 59 -15.75 12.10 6.83
C LEU A 59 -16.15 12.32 8.28
N LYS A 60 -15.18 12.60 9.16
CA LYS A 60 -15.45 12.87 10.58
C LYS A 60 -16.30 14.12 10.75
N ASP A 61 -15.96 15.21 10.07
CA ASP A 61 -16.71 16.47 10.15
C ASP A 61 -18.17 16.31 9.68
N SER A 62 -18.40 15.52 8.64
CA SER A 62 -19.76 15.20 8.14
C SER A 62 -20.55 14.36 9.13
N ILE A 63 -19.94 13.32 9.72
CA ILE A 63 -20.57 12.47 10.73
C ILE A 63 -20.95 13.29 11.98
N GLU A 64 -20.06 14.18 12.41
CA GLU A 64 -20.25 15.06 13.55
C GLU A 64 -21.15 16.27 13.25
N LYS A 65 -21.59 16.43 11.99
CA LYS A 65 -22.45 17.53 11.51
C LYS A 65 -21.88 18.91 11.83
N LYS A 66 -20.58 19.06 11.65
CA LYS A 66 -19.92 20.37 11.86
C LYS A 66 -20.43 21.41 10.89
N VAL A 67 -20.42 22.67 11.32
CA VAL A 67 -20.84 23.79 10.47
C VAL A 67 -19.99 23.85 9.20
N GLY A 68 -20.66 23.86 8.06
CA GLY A 68 -20.01 23.87 6.74
C GLY A 68 -19.56 22.49 6.22
N ALA A 69 -19.75 21.42 6.99
CA ALA A 69 -19.49 20.08 6.51
C ALA A 69 -20.57 19.63 5.50
N SER A 70 -20.15 18.88 4.50
CA SER A 70 -21.05 18.24 3.53
C SER A 70 -21.84 17.09 4.16
N GLU A 71 -22.88 16.63 3.50
CA GLU A 71 -23.56 15.39 3.89
C GLU A 71 -22.63 14.19 3.78
N ILE A 72 -22.93 13.14 4.57
CA ILE A 72 -22.19 11.89 4.56
C ILE A 72 -22.27 11.25 3.15
N PRO A 73 -21.14 10.84 2.54
CA PRO A 73 -21.15 10.13 1.27
C PRO A 73 -21.72 8.73 1.42
N ASP A 74 -22.12 8.12 0.31
CA ASP A 74 -22.59 6.73 0.29
C ASP A 74 -21.45 5.72 0.28
N MET A 75 -20.32 6.11 -0.31
CA MET A 75 -19.10 5.31 -0.37
C MET A 75 -17.86 6.21 -0.17
N PHE A 76 -16.78 5.59 0.28
CA PHE A 76 -15.48 6.26 0.34
C PHE A 76 -14.33 5.28 0.13
N SER A 77 -13.24 5.78 -0.47
CA SER A 77 -12.00 5.03 -0.53
C SER A 77 -11.29 5.10 0.82
N ALA A 78 -10.83 3.95 1.33
CA ALA A 78 -10.27 3.92 2.67
C ALA A 78 -9.17 2.87 2.84
N TYR A 79 -8.16 3.23 3.62
CA TYR A 79 -7.32 2.28 4.31
C TYR A 79 -8.08 1.68 5.50
N ASN A 80 -7.64 0.52 5.97
CA ASN A 80 -8.35 -0.23 7.00
C ASN A 80 -8.46 0.52 8.34
N ASP A 81 -7.47 1.33 8.70
CA ASP A 81 -7.48 2.16 9.92
C ASP A 81 -8.56 3.25 9.88
N ILE A 82 -8.70 3.93 8.75
CA ILE A 82 -9.75 4.94 8.54
C ILE A 82 -11.11 4.25 8.53
N ALA A 83 -11.27 3.14 7.81
CA ALA A 83 -12.50 2.38 7.77
C ALA A 83 -12.91 1.90 9.17
N TYR A 84 -11.96 1.44 9.99
CA TYR A 84 -12.20 1.08 11.38
C TYR A 84 -12.76 2.27 12.19
N THR A 85 -12.11 3.43 12.09
CA THR A 85 -12.53 4.64 12.80
C THR A 85 -13.95 5.05 12.40
N ILE A 86 -14.22 5.11 11.10
CA ILE A 86 -15.54 5.50 10.57
C ILE A 86 -16.63 4.48 10.95
N ASP A 87 -16.30 3.19 10.95
CA ASP A 87 -17.24 2.16 11.40
C ASP A 87 -17.63 2.33 12.87
N GLN A 88 -16.69 2.73 13.74
CA GLN A 88 -16.97 3.03 15.15
C GLN A 88 -17.82 4.29 15.33
N MET A 89 -17.63 5.31 14.49
CA MET A 89 -18.35 6.60 14.60
C MET A 89 -19.77 6.55 14.03
N HIS A 90 -19.98 5.87 12.92
CA HIS A 90 -21.25 5.88 12.17
C HIS A 90 -21.72 4.46 11.80
N GLY A 91 -20.80 3.62 11.39
CA GLY A 91 -21.05 2.30 10.85
C GLY A 91 -20.90 2.26 9.33
N ILE A 92 -20.25 1.20 8.89
CA ILE A 92 -20.13 0.82 7.47
C ILE A 92 -20.82 -0.53 7.24
N VAL A 93 -21.18 -0.77 5.99
CA VAL A 93 -21.98 -1.94 5.60
C VAL A 93 -21.15 -3.22 5.70
N ASP A 94 -21.75 -4.28 6.20
CA ASP A 94 -21.24 -5.64 6.08
C ASP A 94 -21.53 -6.16 4.66
N LEU A 95 -20.51 -6.20 3.82
CA LEU A 95 -20.64 -6.54 2.40
C LEU A 95 -20.98 -8.01 2.17
N ASN A 96 -20.77 -8.91 3.14
CA ASN A 96 -21.22 -10.31 3.02
C ASN A 96 -22.73 -10.43 2.82
N LYS A 97 -23.49 -9.39 3.13
CA LYS A 97 -24.95 -9.37 2.88
C LYS A 97 -25.31 -9.15 1.41
N TYR A 98 -24.35 -8.72 0.62
CA TYR A 98 -24.56 -8.31 -0.78
C TYR A 98 -23.72 -9.12 -1.77
N PHE A 99 -22.66 -9.78 -1.32
CA PHE A 99 -21.84 -10.67 -2.12
C PHE A 99 -22.11 -12.10 -1.70
N SER A 100 -22.33 -12.99 -2.67
CA SER A 100 -22.36 -14.43 -2.43
C SER A 100 -20.94 -14.98 -2.25
N ASP A 101 -20.82 -16.18 -1.70
CA ASP A 101 -19.53 -16.85 -1.58
C ASP A 101 -18.90 -17.07 -2.97
N ASP A 102 -19.68 -17.47 -3.97
CA ASP A 102 -19.23 -17.66 -5.35
C ASP A 102 -18.67 -16.36 -5.96
N GLU A 103 -19.31 -15.21 -5.69
CA GLU A 103 -18.82 -13.91 -6.14
C GLU A 103 -17.50 -13.53 -5.44
N LEU A 104 -17.34 -13.86 -4.15
CA LEU A 104 -16.12 -13.57 -3.40
C LEU A 104 -14.97 -14.49 -3.82
N ASP A 105 -15.25 -15.73 -4.23
CA ASP A 105 -14.25 -16.69 -4.70
C ASP A 105 -13.59 -16.28 -6.04
N GLU A 106 -14.19 -15.34 -6.78
CA GLU A 106 -13.58 -14.75 -7.98
C GLU A 106 -12.39 -13.81 -7.64
N TYR A 107 -12.26 -13.39 -6.38
CA TYR A 107 -11.23 -12.47 -5.92
C TYR A 107 -10.12 -13.20 -5.16
N ILE A 108 -8.94 -12.58 -5.09
CA ILE A 108 -7.82 -13.13 -4.31
C ILE A 108 -8.22 -13.15 -2.84
N GLU A 109 -8.30 -14.35 -2.26
CA GLU A 109 -8.76 -14.58 -0.88
C GLU A 109 -8.07 -13.66 0.14
N GLY A 110 -6.74 -13.54 0.09
CA GLY A 110 -5.99 -12.68 1.01
C GLY A 110 -6.37 -11.19 0.90
N TYR A 111 -6.80 -10.73 -0.27
CA TYR A 111 -7.26 -9.35 -0.46
C TYR A 111 -8.66 -9.13 0.13
N VAL A 112 -9.53 -10.13 0.01
CA VAL A 112 -10.87 -10.10 0.61
C VAL A 112 -10.76 -10.19 2.13
N GLN A 113 -9.92 -11.07 2.66
CA GLN A 113 -9.72 -11.23 4.11
C GLN A 113 -9.17 -9.98 4.78
N ASP A 114 -8.34 -9.19 4.09
CA ASP A 114 -7.83 -7.91 4.59
C ASP A 114 -8.98 -6.92 4.91
N GLY A 115 -10.11 -7.02 4.23
CA GLY A 115 -11.31 -6.23 4.49
C GLY A 115 -12.10 -6.62 5.75
N ASN A 116 -11.74 -7.72 6.44
CA ASN A 116 -12.30 -8.11 7.72
C ASN A 116 -11.63 -7.34 8.87
N ILE A 117 -11.77 -6.03 8.87
CA ILE A 117 -11.06 -5.10 9.77
C ILE A 117 -11.42 -5.25 11.26
N LEU A 118 -12.58 -5.86 11.57
CA LEU A 118 -13.01 -6.11 12.94
C LEU A 118 -12.63 -7.52 13.42
N ASN A 119 -12.06 -8.34 12.57
CA ASN A 119 -11.73 -9.73 12.81
C ASN A 119 -12.92 -10.53 13.40
N ASN A 120 -14.08 -10.40 12.78
CA ASN A 120 -15.34 -11.04 13.19
C ASN A 120 -16.10 -11.70 12.02
N GLY A 121 -15.43 -11.91 10.90
CA GLY A 121 -15.97 -12.51 9.68
C GLY A 121 -16.78 -11.55 8.80
N LYS A 122 -16.89 -10.26 9.16
CA LYS A 122 -17.61 -9.27 8.36
C LYS A 122 -16.68 -8.56 7.39
N LEU A 123 -17.00 -8.60 6.11
CA LEU A 123 -16.29 -7.86 5.08
C LEU A 123 -16.74 -6.40 5.07
N LYS A 124 -15.90 -5.51 5.58
CA LYS A 124 -16.20 -4.07 5.72
C LYS A 124 -15.55 -3.20 4.65
N VAL A 125 -14.41 -3.62 4.12
CA VAL A 125 -13.68 -2.92 3.06
C VAL A 125 -13.46 -3.89 1.90
N PHE A 126 -13.88 -3.48 0.69
CA PHE A 126 -13.66 -4.27 -0.51
C PHE A 126 -12.38 -3.84 -1.23
N PRO A 127 -11.51 -4.77 -1.65
CA PRO A 127 -10.26 -4.42 -2.34
C PRO A 127 -10.54 -3.84 -3.72
N ILE A 128 -9.86 -2.73 -4.06
CA ILE A 128 -9.94 -2.11 -5.40
C ILE A 128 -8.65 -2.34 -6.16
N ALA A 129 -7.58 -1.70 -5.75
CA ALA A 129 -6.24 -1.86 -6.31
C ALA A 129 -5.27 -2.09 -5.16
N LYS A 130 -4.59 -3.23 -5.17
CA LYS A 130 -3.64 -3.59 -4.14
C LYS A 130 -2.23 -3.62 -4.71
N SER A 131 -1.29 -3.14 -3.93
CA SER A 131 0.14 -3.27 -4.15
C SER A 131 0.77 -4.07 -3.01
N THR A 132 2.01 -4.46 -3.18
CA THR A 132 2.81 -5.09 -2.13
C THR A 132 4.15 -4.39 -2.05
N GLU A 133 4.95 -4.70 -1.04
CA GLU A 133 6.32 -4.26 -1.01
C GLU A 133 7.21 -5.19 -1.84
N ILE A 134 8.14 -4.58 -2.56
CA ILE A 134 9.19 -5.27 -3.33
C ILE A 134 10.55 -4.67 -3.00
N LEU A 135 11.61 -5.43 -3.23
CA LEU A 135 12.98 -4.92 -3.26
C LEU A 135 13.30 -4.45 -4.68
N THR A 136 13.66 -3.19 -4.82
CA THR A 136 14.10 -2.61 -6.09
C THR A 136 15.56 -2.20 -6.00
N ILE A 137 16.38 -2.59 -6.95
CA ILE A 137 17.82 -2.33 -6.95
C ILE A 137 18.28 -1.61 -8.23
N ASN A 138 19.27 -0.77 -8.08
CA ASN A 138 20.11 -0.27 -9.16
C ASN A 138 21.03 -1.42 -9.62
N LYS A 139 20.57 -2.13 -10.64
CA LYS A 139 21.25 -3.30 -11.16
C LYS A 139 22.63 -2.96 -11.70
N THR A 140 22.80 -1.79 -12.28
CA THR A 140 24.09 -1.36 -12.88
C THR A 140 25.19 -1.32 -11.82
N ASP A 141 24.96 -0.66 -10.71
CA ASP A 141 25.94 -0.56 -9.63
C ASP A 141 26.03 -1.86 -8.83
N PHE A 142 24.90 -2.57 -8.69
CA PHE A 142 24.90 -3.88 -8.03
C PHE A 142 25.77 -4.90 -8.77
N ASP A 143 25.71 -4.96 -10.10
CA ASP A 143 26.51 -5.91 -10.89
C ASP A 143 28.02 -5.63 -10.75
N ILE A 144 28.44 -4.37 -10.63
CA ILE A 144 29.84 -3.99 -10.37
C ILE A 144 30.28 -4.50 -9.00
N PHE A 145 29.49 -4.22 -7.98
CA PHE A 145 29.74 -4.69 -6.62
C PHE A 145 29.75 -6.21 -6.51
N ALA A 146 28.74 -6.86 -7.09
CA ALA A 146 28.58 -8.31 -7.06
C ALA A 146 29.78 -9.03 -7.68
N LYS A 147 30.27 -8.52 -8.82
CA LYS A 147 31.47 -9.04 -9.48
C LYS A 147 32.74 -8.90 -8.61
N ALA A 148 32.85 -7.78 -7.88
CA ALA A 148 34.01 -7.49 -7.04
C ALA A 148 34.04 -8.33 -5.75
N THR A 149 32.87 -8.70 -5.22
CA THR A 149 32.75 -9.30 -3.89
C THR A 149 32.16 -10.71 -3.88
N ASN A 150 31.82 -11.26 -5.04
CA ASN A 150 31.18 -12.56 -5.19
C ASN A 150 29.82 -12.67 -4.46
N VAL A 151 29.06 -11.56 -4.39
CA VAL A 151 27.70 -11.49 -3.91
C VAL A 151 26.75 -11.72 -5.08
N SER A 152 25.57 -12.27 -4.81
CA SER A 152 24.51 -12.47 -5.81
C SER A 152 23.17 -11.89 -5.33
N SER A 153 22.25 -11.66 -6.26
CA SER A 153 20.89 -11.21 -5.90
C SER A 153 20.13 -12.23 -5.02
N LYS A 154 20.50 -13.50 -5.04
CA LYS A 154 19.94 -14.53 -4.15
C LYS A 154 20.24 -14.26 -2.68
N ASP A 155 21.37 -13.64 -2.40
CA ASP A 155 21.78 -13.27 -1.02
C ASP A 155 20.85 -12.19 -0.41
N LEU A 156 20.10 -11.50 -1.26
CA LEU A 156 19.11 -10.48 -0.86
C LEU A 156 17.73 -11.05 -0.52
N SER A 157 17.54 -12.36 -0.60
CA SER A 157 16.21 -12.99 -0.38
C SER A 157 15.77 -13.00 1.08
N THR A 158 16.71 -12.87 2.02
CA THR A 158 16.42 -12.80 3.45
C THR A 158 16.85 -11.46 4.04
N ILE A 159 16.20 -11.05 5.14
CA ILE A 159 16.54 -9.83 5.86
C ILE A 159 17.97 -9.91 6.42
N GLU A 160 18.34 -11.06 6.96
CA GLU A 160 19.70 -11.31 7.45
C GLU A 160 20.73 -11.24 6.32
N GLY A 161 20.44 -11.85 5.17
CA GLY A 161 21.30 -11.78 3.99
C GLY A 161 21.43 -10.35 3.45
N LEU A 162 20.35 -9.58 3.44
CA LEU A 162 20.38 -8.16 3.08
C LEU A 162 21.30 -7.35 4.00
N VAL A 163 21.29 -7.63 5.32
CA VAL A 163 22.21 -6.99 6.27
C VAL A 163 23.65 -7.35 5.97
N GLU A 164 23.94 -8.63 5.73
CA GLU A 164 25.29 -9.10 5.38
C GLU A 164 25.82 -8.50 4.07
N VAL A 165 24.98 -8.44 3.04
CA VAL A 165 25.31 -7.81 1.75
C VAL A 165 25.56 -6.32 1.94
N SER A 166 24.75 -5.65 2.73
CA SER A 166 24.91 -4.22 3.01
C SER A 166 26.19 -3.90 3.77
N GLN A 167 26.60 -4.77 4.69
CA GLN A 167 27.90 -4.67 5.34
C GLN A 167 29.06 -4.84 4.34
N LYS A 168 29.00 -5.86 3.50
CA LYS A 168 30.01 -6.09 2.44
C LYS A 168 30.12 -4.92 1.48
N TYR A 169 28.98 -4.30 1.14
CA TYR A 169 28.98 -3.12 0.29
C TYR A 169 29.65 -1.91 0.96
N TYR A 170 29.35 -1.68 2.23
CA TYR A 170 30.01 -0.63 3.01
C TYR A 170 31.51 -0.85 3.06
N GLU A 171 31.98 -2.04 3.42
CA GLU A 171 33.40 -2.39 3.52
C GLU A 171 34.11 -2.30 2.15
N TRP A 172 33.43 -2.74 1.09
CA TRP A 172 33.97 -2.65 -0.26
C TRP A 172 34.11 -1.19 -0.72
N THR A 173 33.10 -0.36 -0.54
CA THR A 173 33.16 1.06 -0.92
C THR A 173 34.16 1.84 -0.07
N ASP A 174 34.30 1.52 1.21
CA ASP A 174 35.32 2.09 2.11
C ASP A 174 36.72 1.76 1.60
N SER A 175 36.97 0.56 1.11
CA SER A 175 38.26 0.15 0.56
C SER A 175 38.67 0.86 -0.75
N LEU A 176 37.70 1.50 -1.45
CA LEU A 176 37.98 2.24 -2.68
C LEU A 176 38.47 3.66 -2.45
N THR A 177 38.47 4.13 -1.20
CA THR A 177 38.91 5.48 -0.84
C THR A 177 40.04 5.40 0.19
N PRO A 178 40.95 6.41 0.24
CA PRO A 178 41.99 6.45 1.26
C PRO A 178 41.52 6.86 2.65
N LYS A 179 40.29 7.41 2.76
CA LYS A 179 39.71 7.83 4.02
C LYS A 179 39.00 6.64 4.68
N PRO A 180 39.36 6.27 5.91
CA PRO A 180 38.73 5.14 6.58
C PRO A 180 37.32 5.50 7.10
N ASN A 181 36.44 4.52 7.14
CA ASN A 181 35.07 4.61 7.65
C ASN A 181 34.17 5.60 6.87
N ASP A 182 34.38 5.69 5.56
CA ASP A 182 33.54 6.46 4.65
C ASP A 182 32.77 5.61 3.63
N GLY A 183 32.62 4.33 3.97
CA GLY A 183 31.82 3.39 3.18
C GLY A 183 30.39 3.88 2.96
N LYS A 184 29.79 3.42 1.87
CA LYS A 184 28.44 3.83 1.46
C LYS A 184 27.38 2.86 1.98
N ALA A 185 26.20 3.40 2.27
CA ALA A 185 25.03 2.59 2.56
C ALA A 185 24.53 1.88 1.30
N PHE A 186 24.03 0.67 1.48
CA PHE A 186 23.45 -0.17 0.42
C PHE A 186 21.95 0.02 0.28
N PHE A 187 21.24 0.20 1.40
CA PHE A 187 19.80 -0.07 1.48
C PHE A 187 19.03 0.94 2.34
N GLY A 188 17.77 1.12 2.04
CA GLY A 188 16.80 1.84 2.85
C GLY A 188 15.37 1.33 2.65
N ARG A 189 14.45 1.74 3.52
CA ARG A 189 13.02 1.42 3.44
C ARG A 189 12.19 2.68 3.33
N ASP A 190 11.13 2.65 2.53
CA ASP A 190 10.16 3.73 2.47
C ASP A 190 9.22 3.73 3.70
N ALA A 191 8.86 2.56 4.22
CA ALA A 191 7.89 2.46 5.31
C ALA A 191 8.39 1.55 6.46
N MET A 192 8.83 2.16 7.55
CA MET A 192 9.27 1.43 8.75
C MET A 192 8.13 0.67 9.44
N ALA A 193 6.92 1.22 9.44
CA ALA A 193 5.76 0.55 10.00
C ALA A 193 5.51 -0.80 9.32
N ASN A 194 5.65 -0.87 8.00
CA ASN A 194 5.50 -2.11 7.25
C ASN A 194 6.56 -3.15 7.63
N TYR A 195 7.81 -2.73 7.80
CA TYR A 195 8.88 -3.62 8.27
C TYR A 195 8.57 -4.23 9.63
N ILE A 196 8.09 -3.42 10.57
CA ILE A 196 7.74 -3.87 11.92
C ILE A 196 6.56 -4.83 11.88
N LEU A 197 5.51 -4.49 11.15
CA LEU A 197 4.29 -5.31 11.07
C LEU A 197 4.54 -6.63 10.32
N ALA A 198 5.11 -6.56 9.12
CA ALA A 198 5.39 -7.76 8.32
C ALA A 198 6.44 -8.65 8.99
N GLY A 199 7.51 -8.06 9.51
CA GLY A 199 8.56 -8.79 10.20
C GLY A 199 8.05 -9.50 11.45
N SER A 200 7.19 -8.86 12.21
CA SER A 200 6.54 -9.50 13.37
C SER A 200 5.67 -10.68 12.98
N MET A 201 4.89 -10.55 11.93
CA MET A 201 4.05 -11.64 11.41
C MET A 201 4.90 -12.81 10.87
N GLN A 202 6.00 -12.52 10.18
CA GLN A 202 6.97 -13.52 9.73
C GLN A 202 7.57 -14.28 10.92
N LEU A 203 7.86 -13.58 12.01
CA LEU A 203 8.40 -14.15 13.25
C LEU A 203 7.31 -14.80 14.14
N GLY A 204 6.08 -14.90 13.63
CA GLY A 204 4.97 -15.60 14.30
C GLY A 204 4.28 -14.82 15.41
N HIS A 205 4.44 -13.48 15.42
CA HIS A 205 3.86 -12.62 16.44
C HIS A 205 3.11 -11.43 15.85
N GLU A 206 1.82 -11.33 16.11
CA GLU A 206 0.98 -10.21 15.71
C GLU A 206 1.01 -9.12 16.79
N ILE A 207 1.56 -7.94 16.47
CA ILE A 207 1.69 -6.83 17.43
C ILE A 207 0.35 -6.19 17.73
N PHE A 208 -0.48 -5.98 16.71
CA PHE A 208 -1.81 -5.39 16.86
C PHE A 208 -2.87 -6.46 16.62
N LYS A 209 -3.54 -6.88 17.69
CA LYS A 209 -4.63 -7.86 17.63
C LYS A 209 -5.96 -7.15 17.66
N VAL A 210 -6.78 -7.33 16.63
CA VAL A 210 -8.16 -6.85 16.62
C VAL A 210 -9.09 -8.05 16.73
N LYS A 211 -10.00 -8.02 17.71
CA LYS A 211 -11.03 -9.04 17.89
C LYS A 211 -12.36 -8.37 18.22
N ASN A 212 -13.39 -8.65 17.41
CA ASN A 212 -14.73 -8.07 17.56
C ASN A 212 -14.70 -6.52 17.67
N GLY A 213 -13.87 -5.89 16.85
CA GLY A 213 -13.71 -4.43 16.80
C GLY A 213 -12.89 -3.82 17.94
N LYS A 214 -12.33 -4.62 18.83
CA LYS A 214 -11.44 -4.14 19.91
C LYS A 214 -9.99 -4.45 19.58
N MET A 215 -9.17 -3.42 19.54
CA MET A 215 -7.74 -3.52 19.31
C MET A 215 -6.98 -3.71 20.62
N LYS A 216 -5.99 -4.59 20.62
CA LYS A 216 -5.03 -4.80 21.70
C LYS A 216 -3.61 -4.78 21.16
N LEU A 217 -2.74 -4.02 21.80
CA LEU A 217 -1.30 -4.06 21.56
C LEU A 217 -0.70 -5.26 22.32
N ASP A 218 0.08 -6.07 21.60
CA ASP A 218 0.76 -7.25 22.16
C ASP A 218 2.27 -7.16 21.86
N TYR A 219 3.03 -6.70 22.85
CA TYR A 219 4.47 -6.54 22.72
C TYR A 219 5.20 -7.86 23.01
N ASN A 220 6.21 -8.17 22.18
CA ASN A 220 7.09 -9.32 22.38
C ASN A 220 8.56 -8.88 22.26
N GLU A 221 9.30 -9.01 23.35
CA GLU A 221 10.68 -8.54 23.44
C GLU A 221 11.62 -9.26 22.46
N LYS A 222 11.48 -10.57 22.26
CA LYS A 222 12.33 -11.34 21.33
C LYS A 222 12.13 -10.87 19.88
N VAL A 223 10.87 -10.65 19.51
CA VAL A 223 10.52 -10.15 18.17
C VAL A 223 11.03 -8.71 17.99
N ALA A 224 10.78 -7.85 18.97
CA ALA A 224 11.27 -6.48 18.94
C ALA A 224 12.81 -6.42 18.82
N ARG A 225 13.52 -7.27 19.55
CA ARG A 225 14.98 -7.39 19.49
C ARG A 225 15.46 -7.85 18.12
N LYS A 226 14.83 -8.86 17.53
CA LYS A 226 15.16 -9.35 16.18
C LYS A 226 14.97 -8.25 15.13
N LEU A 227 13.87 -7.49 15.22
CA LEU A 227 13.62 -6.35 14.34
C LEU A 227 14.67 -5.25 14.52
N TRP A 228 15.01 -4.92 15.74
CA TRP A 228 16.03 -3.92 16.08
C TRP A 228 17.41 -4.30 15.54
N ASP A 229 17.84 -5.51 15.77
CA ASP A 229 19.17 -5.99 15.37
C ASP A 229 19.33 -6.02 13.83
N ASN A 230 18.24 -6.17 13.08
CA ASN A 230 18.27 -6.25 11.62
C ASN A 230 17.88 -4.95 10.89
N TYR A 231 17.61 -3.88 11.62
CA TYR A 231 17.42 -2.56 11.01
C TYR A 231 18.20 -1.45 11.71
N TYR A 232 17.95 -1.24 13.00
CA TYR A 232 18.59 -0.15 13.73
C TYR A 232 20.13 -0.32 13.79
N ILE A 233 20.60 -1.51 14.08
CA ILE A 233 22.05 -1.79 14.13
C ILE A 233 22.72 -1.56 12.76
N PRO A 234 22.23 -2.11 11.63
CA PRO A 234 22.77 -1.77 10.31
C PRO A 234 22.68 -0.27 9.99
N TYR A 235 21.62 0.41 10.44
CA TYR A 235 21.45 1.84 10.21
C TYR A 235 22.53 2.67 10.91
N ILE A 236 22.78 2.44 12.20
CA ILE A 236 23.81 3.19 12.94
C ILE A 236 25.24 2.85 12.50
N LYS A 237 25.43 1.67 11.88
CA LYS A 237 26.73 1.29 11.28
C LYS A 237 26.95 1.88 9.88
N GLY A 238 25.96 2.59 9.33
CA GLY A 238 26.04 3.19 8.02
C GLY A 238 25.77 2.24 6.84
N TYR A 239 25.27 1.03 7.10
CA TYR A 239 24.93 0.06 6.07
C TYR A 239 23.58 0.36 5.43
N PHE A 240 22.66 0.96 6.19
CA PHE A 240 21.35 1.46 5.76
C PHE A 240 21.29 2.97 5.93
N THR A 241 20.48 3.63 5.11
CA THR A 241 20.21 5.07 5.25
C THR A 241 18.83 5.46 4.71
N ALA A 242 18.41 6.66 5.07
CA ALA A 242 17.19 7.29 4.61
C ALA A 242 17.39 8.81 4.65
N SER A 243 17.92 9.39 3.58
CA SER A 243 18.27 10.80 3.50
C SER A 243 17.22 11.65 2.80
N GLY A 244 16.67 11.18 1.67
CA GLY A 244 15.59 11.85 0.93
C GLY A 244 14.22 11.62 1.53
N VAL A 245 13.20 12.25 0.94
CA VAL A 245 11.79 12.02 1.30
C VAL A 245 11.39 10.59 0.93
N PHE A 246 11.73 10.17 -0.29
CA PHE A 246 11.55 8.81 -0.79
C PHE A 246 12.90 8.14 -1.03
N ARG A 247 12.93 6.82 -0.97
CA ARG A 247 14.17 6.05 -1.26
C ARG A 247 14.61 6.18 -2.70
N THR A 248 13.70 6.45 -3.63
CA THR A 248 14.05 6.80 -5.02
C THR A 248 14.91 8.06 -5.12
N ASP A 249 14.79 9.01 -4.17
CA ASP A 249 15.68 10.19 -4.12
C ASP A 249 17.10 9.80 -3.74
N ASP A 250 17.24 8.83 -2.83
CA ASP A 250 18.54 8.31 -2.44
C ASP A 250 19.20 7.47 -3.56
N ILE A 251 18.40 6.78 -4.39
CA ILE A 251 18.91 6.12 -5.61
C ILE A 251 19.44 7.16 -6.61
N LYS A 252 18.72 8.28 -6.84
CA LYS A 252 19.12 9.35 -7.77
C LYS A 252 20.47 9.94 -7.47
N THR A 253 20.85 9.99 -6.20
CA THR A 253 22.12 10.55 -5.72
C THR A 253 23.21 9.50 -5.52
N GLY A 254 22.90 8.21 -5.69
CA GLY A 254 23.81 7.11 -5.41
C GLY A 254 24.09 6.87 -3.93
N ASN A 255 23.26 7.42 -3.05
CA ASN A 255 23.38 7.23 -1.60
C ASN A 255 23.00 5.81 -1.14
N ILE A 256 22.18 5.11 -1.92
CA ILE A 256 21.86 3.70 -1.76
C ILE A 256 21.79 3.01 -3.12
N ILE A 257 21.91 1.68 -3.11
CA ILE A 257 21.74 0.84 -4.31
C ILE A 257 20.35 0.20 -4.37
N GLY A 258 19.75 -0.11 -3.23
CA GLY A 258 18.46 -0.79 -3.17
C GLY A 258 17.54 -0.25 -2.11
N TYR A 259 16.25 -0.48 -2.30
CA TYR A 259 15.25 -0.12 -1.31
C TYR A 259 14.05 -1.06 -1.35
N VAL A 260 13.38 -1.19 -0.20
CA VAL A 260 12.06 -1.80 -0.12
C VAL A 260 11.01 -0.69 -0.06
N GLY A 261 10.06 -0.77 -0.96
CA GLY A 261 8.92 0.13 -1.06
C GLY A 261 7.76 -0.53 -1.80
N SER A 262 6.69 0.23 -2.01
CA SER A 262 5.53 -0.24 -2.76
C SER A 262 5.90 -0.65 -4.18
N SER A 263 5.28 -1.71 -4.70
CA SER A 263 5.40 -2.09 -6.12
C SER A 263 5.03 -0.94 -7.08
N SER A 264 4.14 -0.03 -6.68
CA SER A 264 3.81 1.17 -7.43
C SER A 264 4.98 2.18 -7.52
N SER A 265 5.90 2.18 -6.56
CA SER A 265 7.05 3.07 -6.55
C SER A 265 8.09 2.73 -7.64
N ALA A 266 8.05 1.54 -8.20
CA ALA A 266 8.95 1.12 -9.28
C ALA A 266 8.82 2.03 -10.53
N THR A 267 7.67 2.61 -10.76
CA THR A 267 7.42 3.56 -11.87
C THR A 267 8.20 4.87 -11.72
N TYR A 268 8.60 5.22 -10.50
CA TYR A 268 9.38 6.42 -10.16
C TYR A 268 10.88 6.14 -10.05
N PHE A 269 11.30 4.91 -10.33
CA PHE A 269 12.72 4.56 -10.28
C PHE A 269 13.52 5.41 -11.28
N PRO A 270 14.64 6.04 -10.87
CA PRO A 270 15.39 6.93 -11.74
C PRO A 270 16.09 6.17 -12.86
N LYS A 271 16.21 6.81 -14.02
CA LYS A 271 16.95 6.28 -15.18
C LYS A 271 18.45 6.59 -15.10
N THR A 272 18.82 7.53 -14.25
CA THR A 272 20.20 8.00 -14.08
C THR A 272 20.51 8.23 -12.61
N VAL A 273 21.78 8.13 -12.28
CA VAL A 273 22.36 8.58 -10.99
C VAL A 273 23.25 9.77 -11.27
N THR A 274 23.16 10.80 -10.42
CA THR A 274 24.16 11.87 -10.33
C THR A 274 24.78 11.77 -8.94
N ASN A 275 26.06 11.38 -8.91
CA ASN A 275 26.77 11.16 -7.64
C ASN A 275 27.31 12.46 -7.03
N SER A 276 27.97 12.37 -5.87
CA SER A 276 28.56 13.52 -5.16
C SER A 276 29.68 14.22 -5.91
N ASN A 277 30.21 13.64 -6.98
CA ASN A 277 31.24 14.23 -7.86
C ASN A 277 30.62 14.88 -9.10
N ASP A 278 29.30 15.08 -9.13
CA ASP A 278 28.55 15.60 -10.29
C ASP A 278 28.65 14.72 -11.55
N GLU A 279 29.02 13.46 -11.39
CA GLU A 279 29.03 12.50 -12.49
C GLU A 279 27.64 11.90 -12.67
N THR A 280 27.11 11.98 -13.89
CA THR A 280 25.81 11.43 -14.24
C THR A 280 25.98 10.23 -15.18
N TYR A 281 25.34 9.11 -14.83
CA TYR A 281 25.36 7.89 -15.64
C TYR A 281 24.02 7.18 -15.61
N SER A 282 23.73 6.44 -16.69
CA SER A 282 22.50 5.66 -16.82
C SER A 282 22.53 4.40 -15.97
N ILE A 283 21.39 4.06 -15.38
CA ILE A 283 21.22 2.85 -14.56
C ILE A 283 20.05 2.01 -15.04
N LYS A 284 20.12 0.72 -14.75
CA LYS A 284 19.04 -0.25 -14.97
C LYS A 284 18.43 -0.66 -13.62
N MET A 285 17.12 -0.82 -13.62
CA MET A 285 16.37 -1.34 -12.49
C MET A 285 16.25 -2.85 -12.54
N GLU A 286 16.31 -3.49 -11.39
CA GLU A 286 15.85 -4.87 -11.17
C GLU A 286 14.91 -4.91 -9.97
N THR A 287 13.83 -5.67 -10.08
CA THR A 287 12.88 -5.90 -9.00
C THR A 287 12.98 -7.33 -8.50
N LEU A 288 13.01 -7.48 -7.20
CA LEU A 288 13.13 -8.74 -6.49
C LEU A 288 12.00 -8.87 -5.45
N PRO A 289 11.64 -10.07 -5.02
CA PRO A 289 10.73 -10.24 -3.89
C PRO A 289 11.23 -9.49 -2.65
N CYS A 290 10.29 -8.97 -1.85
CA CYS A 290 10.62 -8.34 -0.58
C CYS A 290 11.34 -9.34 0.34
N PRO A 291 12.52 -9.02 0.88
CA PRO A 291 13.25 -9.91 1.77
C PRO A 291 12.43 -10.27 3.02
N GLN A 292 12.52 -11.52 3.43
CA GLN A 292 11.85 -12.02 4.63
C GLN A 292 12.87 -12.55 5.63
N PHE A 293 12.48 -12.64 6.90
CA PHE A 293 13.34 -13.29 7.90
C PHE A 293 13.59 -14.74 7.53
N LYS A 294 14.84 -15.18 7.71
CA LYS A 294 15.24 -16.56 7.43
C LYS A 294 14.43 -17.54 8.29
N ASP A 295 14.05 -18.66 7.68
CA ASP A 295 13.28 -19.73 8.34
C ASP A 295 11.97 -19.26 9.01
N SER A 296 11.39 -18.19 8.49
CA SER A 296 10.15 -17.59 8.97
C SER A 296 8.92 -18.00 8.16
N LYS A 297 7.75 -17.59 8.61
CA LYS A 297 6.52 -17.71 7.83
C LYS A 297 6.53 -16.71 6.67
N ASN A 298 6.06 -17.12 5.51
CA ASN A 298 5.84 -16.18 4.42
C ASN A 298 4.74 -15.19 4.81
N TYR A 299 5.09 -13.92 4.78
CA TYR A 299 4.13 -12.84 5.00
C TYR A 299 4.56 -11.59 4.23
N ALA A 300 3.65 -11.03 3.47
CA ALA A 300 3.85 -9.79 2.73
C ALA A 300 2.78 -8.77 3.08
N ILE A 301 3.16 -7.51 3.16
CA ILE A 301 2.22 -6.41 3.33
C ILE A 301 1.42 -6.24 2.04
N GLN A 302 0.12 -6.12 2.19
CA GLN A 302 -0.80 -5.64 1.16
C GLN A 302 -1.03 -4.15 1.40
N GLN A 303 -0.88 -3.35 0.35
CA GLN A 303 -1.04 -1.90 0.39
C GLN A 303 -2.15 -1.48 -0.58
N GLY A 304 -2.60 -0.25 -0.42
CA GLY A 304 -3.67 0.32 -1.21
C GLY A 304 -5.01 0.32 -0.47
N ALA A 305 -5.79 1.37 -0.72
CA ALA A 305 -7.12 1.48 -0.16
C ALA A 305 -8.10 0.59 -0.92
N GLY A 306 -9.08 0.09 -0.17
CA GLY A 306 -10.30 -0.45 -0.74
C GLY A 306 -11.41 0.59 -0.78
N MET A 307 -12.63 0.13 -0.95
CA MET A 307 -13.86 0.92 -0.83
C MET A 307 -14.72 0.40 0.31
N ALA A 308 -15.30 1.33 1.06
CA ALA A 308 -16.29 1.05 2.08
C ALA A 308 -17.61 1.71 1.73
N VAL A 309 -18.72 1.08 2.10
CA VAL A 309 -20.08 1.59 1.91
C VAL A 309 -20.61 2.06 3.25
N MET A 310 -21.02 3.33 3.33
CA MET A 310 -21.60 3.90 4.55
C MET A 310 -22.99 3.31 4.83
N LYS A 311 -23.33 3.13 6.09
CA LYS A 311 -24.71 2.82 6.47
C LYS A 311 -25.58 4.05 6.22
N THR A 312 -26.45 3.93 5.22
CA THR A 312 -27.43 4.93 4.78
C THR A 312 -28.80 4.26 4.57
N THR A 313 -29.57 4.69 3.59
CA THR A 313 -30.80 4.00 3.22
C THR A 313 -30.51 2.67 2.50
N LYS A 314 -31.42 1.71 2.59
CA LYS A 314 -31.30 0.43 1.89
C LYS A 314 -31.11 0.60 0.38
N THR A 315 -31.83 1.57 -0.21
CA THR A 315 -31.75 1.91 -1.64
C THR A 315 -30.34 2.37 -2.03
N LYS A 316 -29.79 3.32 -1.30
CA LYS A 316 -28.44 3.84 -1.56
C LYS A 316 -27.34 2.81 -1.30
N GLN A 317 -27.46 2.02 -0.24
CA GLN A 317 -26.51 0.93 0.05
C GLN A 317 -26.49 -0.10 -1.08
N GLN A 318 -27.64 -0.52 -1.59
CA GLN A 318 -27.71 -1.48 -2.69
C GLN A 318 -27.14 -0.89 -3.98
N ALA A 319 -27.45 0.35 -4.32
CA ALA A 319 -26.92 1.03 -5.49
C ALA A 319 -25.40 1.20 -5.41
N ALA A 320 -24.88 1.57 -4.23
CA ALA A 320 -23.45 1.69 -3.98
C ALA A 320 -22.72 0.35 -4.17
N VAL A 321 -23.27 -0.74 -3.64
CA VAL A 321 -22.70 -2.09 -3.82
C VAL A 321 -22.76 -2.53 -5.28
N GLU A 322 -23.81 -2.20 -6.02
CA GLU A 322 -23.89 -2.51 -7.46
C GLU A 322 -22.81 -1.79 -8.25
N PHE A 323 -22.55 -0.51 -7.95
CA PHE A 323 -21.41 0.21 -8.52
C PHE A 323 -20.08 -0.43 -8.13
N LEU A 324 -19.92 -0.83 -6.87
CA LEU A 324 -18.70 -1.50 -6.37
C LEU A 324 -18.44 -2.82 -7.12
N LYS A 325 -19.46 -3.65 -7.32
CA LYS A 325 -19.35 -4.90 -8.10
C LYS A 325 -18.93 -4.64 -9.54
N TRP A 326 -19.51 -3.63 -10.19
CA TRP A 326 -19.12 -3.24 -11.52
C TRP A 326 -17.68 -2.73 -11.58
N LEU A 327 -17.27 -1.86 -10.64
CA LEU A 327 -15.94 -1.30 -10.57
C LEU A 327 -14.86 -2.37 -10.37
N THR A 328 -15.16 -3.42 -9.63
CA THR A 328 -14.22 -4.50 -9.30
C THR A 328 -14.29 -5.68 -10.27
N ASP A 329 -15.18 -5.63 -11.27
CA ASP A 329 -15.14 -6.56 -12.40
C ASP A 329 -13.77 -6.51 -13.10
N THR A 330 -13.30 -7.64 -13.59
CA THR A 330 -11.96 -7.82 -14.15
C THR A 330 -11.59 -6.76 -15.19
N LYS A 331 -12.52 -6.38 -16.06
CA LYS A 331 -12.25 -5.40 -17.15
C LYS A 331 -11.95 -4.02 -16.60
N GLN A 332 -12.74 -3.52 -15.66
CA GLN A 332 -12.58 -2.21 -15.04
C GLN A 332 -11.38 -2.19 -14.12
N ASN A 333 -11.17 -3.26 -13.35
CA ASN A 333 -10.04 -3.38 -12.43
C ASN A 333 -8.70 -3.40 -13.18
N VAL A 334 -8.61 -4.15 -14.27
CA VAL A 334 -7.40 -4.14 -15.14
C VAL A 334 -7.16 -2.77 -15.75
N GLN A 335 -8.20 -2.07 -16.20
CA GLN A 335 -8.07 -0.72 -16.72
C GLN A 335 -7.52 0.22 -15.65
N PHE A 336 -8.13 0.25 -14.47
CA PHE A 336 -7.70 1.10 -13.36
C PHE A 336 -6.25 0.84 -12.96
N PHE A 337 -5.85 -0.43 -12.85
CA PHE A 337 -4.49 -0.81 -12.50
C PHE A 337 -3.44 -0.43 -13.55
N LYS A 338 -3.78 -0.49 -14.84
CA LYS A 338 -2.84 -0.12 -15.91
C LYS A 338 -2.62 1.38 -16.06
N GLU A 339 -3.60 2.17 -15.65
CA GLU A 339 -3.59 3.63 -15.81
C GLU A 339 -3.11 4.37 -14.54
N THR A 340 -2.96 3.65 -13.43
CA THR A 340 -2.54 4.20 -12.14
C THR A 340 -1.24 3.59 -11.63
#